data_eb68586357e1468cf19633585d0d3fde
#
_entry.id   eb68586357e1468cf19633585d0d3fde
#
_cell.length_a   1.000
_cell.length_b   1.000
_cell.length_c   1.000
_cell.angle_alpha   90.00
_cell.angle_beta   90.00
_cell.angle_gamma   90.00
#
_symmetry.space_group_name_H-M   'P 1'
#
loop_
_entity.id
_entity.type
_entity.pdbx_description
1 polymer ?
#
loop_
_entity_poly.entity_id
_entity_poly.type
_entity_poly.pdbx_seq_one_letter_code
_entity_poly.pdbx_strand_id
1 'polypeptide(L)'
;MAKYISQVNVSLDKADEQQFANQGFTKINVDLNKGIGGKCVYIWFKHGSVAITKLQVTFNDEMAVGLINAGYTKIDKNLNAGADGDFIYLWYFRGSGEYNTPIEAIDVTTDADGEALKFKNGWERLACDLNRGAAGSWIHAWVKREKKTYICDVTATVSYETDSDHYKKGFIRLDEDTNRGAGGYFVFIWYRQTPDSQRALSELNVSTNDREYQSLEQQKYTPVCANLNEGTGGNRVNLWYKKDHVKHPVTAITLLIGAANIKAYKVTGVPVIEKNLNTGNGGSIENVCFYQWQA
;
A
#
# COMPACT_ATOMS: atom_id res chain seq x y z
N MET A 1 -27.62 11.12 2.34
CA MET A 1 -26.96 10.30 3.36
C MET A 1 -25.45 10.50 3.23
N ALA A 2 -24.73 10.56 4.34
CA ALA A 2 -23.27 10.66 4.34
C ALA A 2 -22.68 9.38 3.73
N LYS A 3 -21.92 9.52 2.63
CA LYS A 3 -21.48 8.41 1.78
C LYS A 3 -20.00 8.05 1.98
N TYR A 4 -19.21 9.04 2.40
CA TYR A 4 -17.75 8.90 2.42
C TYR A 4 -17.22 8.66 3.82
N ILE A 5 -16.12 7.92 3.92
CA ILE A 5 -15.32 7.90 5.15
C ILE A 5 -14.83 9.32 5.41
N SER A 6 -15.27 9.93 6.50
CA SER A 6 -14.90 11.30 6.87
C SER A 6 -14.00 11.37 8.09
N GLN A 7 -14.03 10.34 8.93
CA GLN A 7 -13.19 10.23 10.11
C GLN A 7 -12.69 8.79 10.27
N VAL A 8 -11.47 8.65 10.75
CA VAL A 8 -10.84 7.37 11.11
C VAL A 8 -10.18 7.56 12.47
N ASN A 9 -10.26 6.54 13.31
CA ASN A 9 -9.60 6.55 14.62
C ASN A 9 -9.15 5.13 15.01
N VAL A 10 -8.41 5.00 16.11
CA VAL A 10 -7.86 3.75 16.62
C VAL A 10 -8.17 3.66 18.12
N SER A 11 -8.69 2.52 18.58
CA SER A 11 -8.88 2.26 20.02
C SER A 11 -7.78 1.34 20.55
N LEU A 12 -7.29 1.62 21.77
CA LEU A 12 -6.29 0.83 22.48
C LEU A 12 -6.84 0.20 23.76
N ASP A 13 -8.07 0.55 24.16
CA ASP A 13 -8.72 0.06 25.36
C ASP A 13 -10.25 0.23 25.30
N LYS A 14 -10.94 -0.24 26.31
CA LYS A 14 -12.40 -0.19 26.40
C LYS A 14 -12.95 1.23 26.55
N ALA A 15 -12.20 2.16 27.12
CA ALA A 15 -12.62 3.54 27.24
C ALA A 15 -12.65 4.24 25.88
N ASP A 16 -11.63 4.03 25.06
CA ASP A 16 -11.61 4.47 23.66
C ASP A 16 -12.80 3.88 22.89
N GLU A 17 -13.03 2.55 22.99
CA GLU A 17 -14.13 1.88 22.28
C GLU A 17 -15.48 2.49 22.66
N GLN A 18 -15.73 2.71 23.96
CA GLN A 18 -16.98 3.31 24.43
C GLN A 18 -17.14 4.75 23.93
N GLN A 19 -16.06 5.53 23.95
CA GLN A 19 -16.07 6.90 23.44
C GLN A 19 -16.45 6.94 21.95
N PHE A 20 -15.80 6.11 21.12
CA PHE A 20 -16.07 6.10 19.69
C PHE A 20 -17.48 5.58 19.35
N ALA A 21 -17.95 4.56 20.07
CA ALA A 21 -19.32 4.09 19.92
C ALA A 21 -20.35 5.19 20.23
N ASN A 22 -20.15 5.94 21.33
CA ASN A 22 -21.01 7.06 21.72
C ASN A 22 -20.97 8.22 20.70
N GLN A 23 -19.84 8.39 20.01
CA GLN A 23 -19.68 9.39 18.94
C GLN A 23 -20.23 8.92 17.58
N GLY A 24 -20.76 7.71 17.49
CA GLY A 24 -21.34 7.16 16.26
C GLY A 24 -20.32 6.63 15.25
N PHE A 25 -19.13 6.25 15.70
CA PHE A 25 -18.16 5.51 14.88
C PHE A 25 -18.57 4.04 14.74
N THR A 26 -18.21 3.46 13.63
CA THR A 26 -18.33 2.02 13.35
C THR A 26 -16.96 1.35 13.59
N LYS A 27 -16.95 0.27 14.35
CA LYS A 27 -15.77 -0.55 14.62
C LYS A 27 -15.55 -1.56 13.50
N ILE A 28 -14.30 -1.65 13.00
CA ILE A 28 -13.87 -2.82 12.25
C ILE A 28 -13.51 -3.90 13.28
N ASN A 29 -14.29 -4.98 13.31
CA ASN A 29 -14.19 -5.98 14.38
C ASN A 29 -13.08 -7.01 14.14
N VAL A 30 -11.87 -6.51 13.83
CA VAL A 30 -10.63 -7.29 13.68
C VAL A 30 -9.61 -6.68 14.61
N ASP A 31 -9.16 -7.46 15.59
CA ASP A 31 -8.08 -7.08 16.48
C ASP A 31 -6.74 -7.13 15.73
N LEU A 32 -6.05 -5.99 15.63
CA LEU A 32 -4.78 -5.89 14.93
C LEU A 32 -3.63 -6.61 15.65
N ASN A 33 -3.79 -6.95 16.93
CA ASN A 33 -2.83 -7.73 17.72
C ASN A 33 -3.30 -9.18 17.95
N LYS A 34 -4.24 -9.67 17.15
CA LYS A 34 -4.75 -11.03 17.31
C LYS A 34 -3.64 -12.08 17.25
N GLY A 35 -3.52 -12.86 18.31
CA GLY A 35 -2.60 -13.99 18.39
C GLY A 35 -1.16 -13.65 18.82
N ILE A 36 -0.83 -12.38 19.04
CA ILE A 36 0.53 -11.96 19.44
C ILE A 36 0.61 -11.39 20.87
N GLY A 37 -0.53 -11.27 21.56
CA GLY A 37 -0.60 -10.58 22.85
C GLY A 37 -0.64 -9.05 22.69
N GLY A 38 -0.50 -8.32 23.82
CA GLY A 38 -0.60 -6.88 23.84
C GLY A 38 -2.03 -6.38 24.03
N LYS A 39 -2.28 -5.14 23.61
CA LYS A 39 -3.62 -4.52 23.69
C LYS A 39 -4.47 -4.98 22.52
N CYS A 40 -5.78 -5.11 22.73
CA CYS A 40 -6.71 -5.22 21.60
C CYS A 40 -6.79 -3.87 20.89
N VAL A 41 -6.40 -3.84 19.62
CA VAL A 41 -6.32 -2.63 18.80
C VAL A 41 -7.31 -2.73 17.66
N TYR A 42 -8.16 -1.72 17.51
CA TYR A 42 -9.20 -1.70 16.46
C TYR A 42 -9.20 -0.39 15.69
N ILE A 43 -9.43 -0.48 14.39
CA ILE A 43 -9.71 0.69 13.55
C ILE A 43 -11.20 0.98 13.60
N TRP A 44 -11.53 2.27 13.70
CA TRP A 44 -12.87 2.82 13.71
C TRP A 44 -13.02 3.85 12.61
N PHE A 45 -14.20 3.95 12.03
CA PHE A 45 -14.49 4.94 11.03
C PHE A 45 -15.88 5.53 11.18
N LYS A 46 -16.08 6.71 10.59
CA LYS A 46 -17.38 7.38 10.56
C LYS A 46 -17.60 7.98 9.18
N HIS A 47 -18.81 7.81 8.67
CA HIS A 47 -19.24 8.43 7.42
C HIS A 47 -19.63 9.89 7.64
N GLY A 48 -19.39 10.73 6.61
CA GLY A 48 -19.71 12.15 6.63
C GLY A 48 -19.68 12.77 5.24
N SER A 49 -19.79 14.10 5.19
CA SER A 49 -19.80 14.88 3.94
C SER A 49 -18.42 15.26 3.44
N VAL A 50 -17.42 15.33 4.33
CA VAL A 50 -16.04 15.70 3.98
C VAL A 50 -15.21 14.41 3.90
N ALA A 51 -14.86 14.02 2.69
CA ALA A 51 -14.19 12.74 2.44
C ALA A 51 -12.73 12.72 2.86
N ILE A 52 -12.29 11.61 3.46
CA ILE A 52 -10.89 11.18 3.44
C ILE A 52 -10.63 10.61 2.05
N THR A 53 -9.52 11.00 1.45
CA THR A 53 -9.14 10.60 0.09
C THR A 53 -7.88 9.74 0.06
N LYS A 54 -7.07 9.75 1.13
CA LYS A 54 -5.87 8.93 1.25
C LYS A 54 -5.65 8.43 2.67
N LEU A 55 -5.16 7.19 2.77
CA LEU A 55 -4.60 6.60 3.98
C LEU A 55 -3.17 6.16 3.71
N GLN A 56 -2.28 6.39 4.66
CA GLN A 56 -0.89 5.94 4.65
C GLN A 56 -0.53 5.35 6.00
N VAL A 57 0.52 4.55 6.03
CA VAL A 57 1.05 3.94 7.25
C VAL A 57 2.53 4.27 7.37
N THR A 58 3.01 4.53 8.59
CA THR A 58 4.43 4.66 8.87
C THR A 58 4.87 3.60 9.87
N PHE A 59 6.08 3.07 9.71
CA PHE A 59 6.72 2.14 10.64
C PHE A 59 8.08 2.63 11.15
N ASN A 60 8.48 3.85 10.79
CA ASN A 60 9.60 4.59 11.39
C ASN A 60 9.32 6.10 11.32
N ASP A 61 10.12 6.88 12.04
CA ASP A 61 9.90 8.33 12.17
C ASP A 61 10.27 9.10 10.91
N GLU A 62 11.25 8.64 10.13
CA GLU A 62 11.66 9.30 8.88
C GLU A 62 10.53 9.28 7.84
N MET A 63 9.74 8.21 7.80
CA MET A 63 8.56 8.13 6.92
C MET A 63 7.51 9.21 7.20
N ALA A 64 7.46 9.75 8.42
CA ALA A 64 6.45 10.71 8.84
C ALA A 64 6.71 12.13 8.30
N VAL A 65 7.95 12.51 8.08
CA VAL A 65 8.33 13.90 7.73
C VAL A 65 7.63 14.37 6.46
N GLY A 66 7.65 13.56 5.41
CA GLY A 66 6.97 13.88 4.15
C GLY A 66 5.46 14.01 4.29
N LEU A 67 4.83 13.17 5.11
CA LEU A 67 3.39 13.21 5.40
C LEU A 67 3.01 14.50 6.14
N ILE A 68 3.75 14.88 7.16
CA ILE A 68 3.54 16.13 7.92
C ILE A 68 3.61 17.32 6.97
N ASN A 69 4.67 17.41 6.16
CA ASN A 69 4.91 18.50 5.21
C ASN A 69 3.88 18.56 4.08
N ALA A 70 3.22 17.46 3.78
CA ALA A 70 2.15 17.37 2.79
C ALA A 70 0.74 17.58 3.36
N GLY A 71 0.62 17.81 4.68
CA GLY A 71 -0.66 18.11 5.32
C GLY A 71 -1.49 16.88 5.72
N TYR A 72 -0.87 15.71 5.85
CA TYR A 72 -1.54 14.53 6.41
C TYR A 72 -1.71 14.68 7.92
N THR A 73 -2.75 14.07 8.45
CA THR A 73 -3.03 14.02 9.89
C THR A 73 -2.69 12.62 10.42
N LYS A 74 -1.86 12.59 11.46
CA LYS A 74 -1.51 11.36 12.21
C LYS A 74 -2.62 10.97 13.17
N ILE A 75 -2.93 9.69 13.26
CA ILE A 75 -3.64 9.12 14.40
C ILE A 75 -2.59 8.65 15.39
N ASP A 76 -2.43 9.39 16.49
CA ASP A 76 -1.32 9.19 17.43
C ASP A 76 -1.57 8.02 18.41
N LYS A 77 -1.82 6.84 17.82
CA LYS A 77 -1.98 5.57 18.51
C LYS A 77 -1.24 4.47 17.74
N ASN A 78 -0.30 3.82 18.42
CA ASN A 78 0.47 2.73 17.83
C ASN A 78 -0.42 1.51 17.56
N LEU A 79 -0.47 1.05 16.32
CA LEU A 79 -1.26 -0.12 15.91
C LEU A 79 -0.71 -1.44 16.49
N ASN A 80 0.57 -1.49 16.89
CA ASN A 80 1.22 -2.58 17.60
C ASN A 80 1.29 -2.35 19.13
N ALA A 81 0.40 -1.56 19.70
CA ALA A 81 0.48 -1.18 21.13
C ALA A 81 0.48 -2.41 22.05
N GLY A 82 1.56 -2.53 22.85
CA GLY A 82 1.75 -3.63 23.79
C GLY A 82 2.21 -4.95 23.17
N ALA A 83 2.45 -5.01 21.87
CA ALA A 83 3.12 -6.11 21.19
C ALA A 83 4.59 -5.74 20.90
N ASP A 84 5.44 -6.76 20.77
CA ASP A 84 6.82 -6.58 20.35
C ASP A 84 6.85 -6.44 18.83
N GLY A 85 7.04 -5.24 18.31
CA GLY A 85 7.06 -4.94 16.89
C GLY A 85 7.35 -3.48 16.61
N ASP A 86 7.29 -3.10 15.33
CA ASP A 86 7.52 -1.73 14.91
C ASP A 86 6.40 -0.81 15.44
N PHE A 87 6.74 0.46 15.69
CA PHE A 87 5.75 1.48 16.01
C PHE A 87 5.03 1.87 14.72
N ILE A 88 3.78 1.47 14.57
CA ILE A 88 2.99 1.64 13.36
C ILE A 88 1.90 2.67 13.60
N TYR A 89 1.84 3.69 12.72
CA TYR A 89 0.85 4.75 12.83
C TYR A 89 0.08 4.90 11.52
N LEU A 90 -1.24 5.13 11.64
CA LEU A 90 -2.13 5.42 10.53
C LEU A 90 -2.23 6.94 10.33
N TRP A 91 -2.18 7.35 9.07
CA TRP A 91 -2.28 8.73 8.62
C TRP A 91 -3.39 8.89 7.59
N TYR A 92 -4.08 10.01 7.59
CA TYR A 92 -5.10 10.30 6.60
C TYR A 92 -4.95 11.70 5.99
N PHE A 93 -5.51 11.87 4.82
CA PHE A 93 -5.53 13.11 4.08
C PHE A 93 -6.90 13.37 3.45
N ARG A 94 -7.31 14.63 3.45
CA ARG A 94 -8.51 15.11 2.79
C ARG A 94 -8.11 16.04 1.65
N GLY A 95 -8.13 15.54 0.43
CA GLY A 95 -7.79 16.29 -0.77
C GLY A 95 -9.00 16.50 -1.68
N SER A 96 -8.76 17.26 -2.73
CA SER A 96 -9.71 17.48 -3.83
C SER A 96 -9.00 17.33 -5.17
N GLY A 97 -9.78 17.27 -6.24
CA GLY A 97 -9.26 17.15 -7.59
C GLY A 97 -9.04 15.71 -8.05
N GLU A 98 -8.46 15.59 -9.23
CA GLU A 98 -8.39 14.35 -10.00
C GLU A 98 -7.78 13.15 -9.25
N TYR A 99 -6.73 13.40 -8.49
CA TYR A 99 -5.99 12.33 -7.78
C TYR A 99 -6.51 12.05 -6.36
N ASN A 100 -7.67 12.59 -6.02
CA ASN A 100 -8.25 12.52 -4.68
C ASN A 100 -9.67 11.96 -4.69
N THR A 101 -9.87 10.80 -5.32
CA THR A 101 -11.16 10.10 -5.28
C THR A 101 -11.50 9.69 -3.84
N PRO A 102 -12.70 10.02 -3.35
CA PRO A 102 -13.16 9.70 -2.00
C PRO A 102 -13.08 8.22 -1.65
N ILE A 103 -12.71 7.92 -0.41
CA ILE A 103 -12.82 6.58 0.17
C ILE A 103 -14.25 6.39 0.69
N GLU A 104 -14.93 5.33 0.28
CA GLU A 104 -16.29 4.99 0.75
C GLU A 104 -16.31 3.87 1.79
N ALA A 105 -15.28 3.01 1.81
CA ALA A 105 -15.19 1.92 2.77
C ALA A 105 -13.74 1.61 3.17
N ILE A 106 -13.58 1.13 4.40
CA ILE A 106 -12.33 0.62 4.97
C ILE A 106 -12.60 -0.78 5.52
N ASP A 107 -11.66 -1.70 5.36
CA ASP A 107 -11.72 -3.03 5.93
C ASP A 107 -10.35 -3.53 6.35
N VAL A 108 -10.28 -4.66 7.03
CA VAL A 108 -9.04 -5.30 7.51
C VAL A 108 -9.11 -6.79 7.22
N THR A 109 -8.01 -7.36 6.74
CA THR A 109 -7.84 -8.80 6.50
C THR A 109 -6.74 -9.38 7.38
N THR A 110 -6.86 -10.68 7.68
CA THR A 110 -5.91 -11.44 8.49
C THR A 110 -5.36 -12.69 7.77
N ASP A 111 -5.71 -12.87 6.51
CA ASP A 111 -5.29 -14.00 5.69
C ASP A 111 -5.13 -13.62 4.21
N ALA A 112 -4.24 -14.32 3.52
CA ALA A 112 -3.90 -14.02 2.13
C ALA A 112 -5.00 -14.40 1.12
N ASP A 113 -5.85 -15.38 1.43
CA ASP A 113 -6.94 -15.79 0.54
C ASP A 113 -8.04 -14.72 0.47
N GLY A 114 -8.40 -14.17 1.63
CA GLY A 114 -9.32 -13.04 1.73
C GLY A 114 -8.78 -11.78 1.05
N GLU A 115 -7.46 -11.55 1.17
CA GLU A 115 -6.77 -10.45 0.49
C GLU A 115 -6.88 -10.53 -1.03
N ALA A 116 -6.56 -11.68 -1.62
CA ALA A 116 -6.58 -11.84 -3.07
C ALA A 116 -7.97 -11.59 -3.67
N LEU A 117 -9.03 -12.01 -2.98
CA LEU A 117 -10.42 -11.72 -3.39
C LEU A 117 -10.74 -10.23 -3.32
N LYS A 118 -10.34 -9.53 -2.26
CA LYS A 118 -10.52 -8.07 -2.17
C LYS A 118 -9.81 -7.34 -3.30
N PHE A 119 -8.58 -7.71 -3.58
CA PHE A 119 -7.76 -7.12 -4.64
C PHE A 119 -8.45 -7.25 -6.03
N LYS A 120 -8.99 -8.41 -6.35
CA LYS A 120 -9.79 -8.63 -7.57
C LYS A 120 -11.08 -7.82 -7.61
N ASN A 121 -11.68 -7.56 -6.46
CA ASN A 121 -12.96 -6.86 -6.34
C ASN A 121 -12.82 -5.33 -6.21
N GLY A 122 -11.68 -4.78 -6.59
CA GLY A 122 -11.45 -3.34 -6.69
C GLY A 122 -11.14 -2.64 -5.37
N TRP A 123 -10.72 -3.39 -4.34
CA TRP A 123 -10.16 -2.84 -3.13
C TRP A 123 -8.66 -2.58 -3.30
N GLU A 124 -8.16 -1.54 -2.66
CA GLU A 124 -6.75 -1.20 -2.60
C GLU A 124 -6.18 -1.61 -1.25
N ARG A 125 -5.07 -2.33 -1.24
CA ARG A 125 -4.36 -2.73 -0.03
C ARG A 125 -3.36 -1.65 0.38
N LEU A 126 -3.38 -1.25 1.64
CA LEU A 126 -2.23 -0.58 2.25
C LEU A 126 -1.10 -1.64 2.38
N ALA A 127 0.08 -1.32 1.84
CA ALA A 127 1.12 -2.33 1.66
C ALA A 127 1.74 -2.82 2.97
N CYS A 128 1.79 -1.97 4.00
CA CYS A 128 2.37 -2.31 5.30
C CYS A 128 1.57 -3.37 6.03
N ASP A 129 2.25 -4.42 6.47
CA ASP A 129 1.71 -5.32 7.48
C ASP A 129 1.55 -4.58 8.81
N LEU A 130 0.34 -4.53 9.33
CA LEU A 130 0.03 -3.84 10.59
C LEU A 130 0.57 -4.56 11.84
N ASN A 131 1.12 -5.77 11.66
CA ASN A 131 1.91 -6.54 12.63
C ASN A 131 3.42 -6.53 12.33
N ARG A 132 3.90 -5.60 11.52
CA ARG A 132 5.31 -5.52 11.13
C ARG A 132 6.23 -5.60 12.33
N GLY A 133 7.22 -6.49 12.28
CA GLY A 133 8.19 -6.70 13.36
C GLY A 133 7.66 -7.55 14.53
N ALA A 134 6.37 -7.82 14.62
CA ALA A 134 5.78 -8.72 15.60
C ALA A 134 5.60 -10.12 15.04
N ALA A 135 5.57 -11.14 15.91
CA ALA A 135 5.16 -12.49 15.54
C ALA A 135 3.63 -12.50 15.35
N GLY A 136 3.12 -13.18 14.34
CA GLY A 136 1.67 -13.32 14.17
C GLY A 136 1.22 -13.37 12.72
N SER A 137 -0.08 -13.20 12.52
CA SER A 137 -0.67 -13.15 11.18
C SER A 137 -0.35 -11.83 10.49
N TRP A 138 -0.19 -11.87 9.19
CA TRP A 138 -0.11 -10.68 8.35
C TRP A 138 -1.47 -10.01 8.33
N ILE A 139 -1.51 -8.74 8.74
CA ILE A 139 -2.74 -7.95 8.83
C ILE A 139 -2.61 -6.73 7.94
N HIS A 140 -3.56 -6.57 7.02
CA HIS A 140 -3.56 -5.42 6.12
C HIS A 140 -4.88 -4.66 6.17
N ALA A 141 -4.76 -3.33 6.12
CA ALA A 141 -5.90 -2.47 5.90
C ALA A 141 -6.19 -2.29 4.41
N TRP A 142 -7.46 -2.09 4.08
CA TRP A 142 -7.96 -1.96 2.73
C TRP A 142 -8.88 -0.76 2.61
N VAL A 143 -8.87 -0.12 1.44
CA VAL A 143 -9.79 0.95 1.11
C VAL A 143 -10.52 0.65 -0.18
N LYS A 144 -11.78 1.09 -0.24
CA LYS A 144 -12.58 1.10 -1.45
C LYS A 144 -13.01 2.51 -1.77
N ARG A 145 -12.93 2.87 -3.05
CA ARG A 145 -13.24 4.23 -3.51
C ARG A 145 -14.64 4.32 -4.07
N GLU A 146 -15.20 5.52 -4.00
CA GLU A 146 -16.53 5.86 -4.55
C GLU A 146 -16.65 5.55 -6.04
N LYS A 147 -15.58 5.76 -6.78
CA LYS A 147 -15.48 5.50 -8.23
C LYS A 147 -14.30 4.58 -8.50
N LYS A 148 -14.41 3.81 -9.58
CA LYS A 148 -13.26 3.07 -10.09
C LYS A 148 -12.13 4.04 -10.43
N THR A 149 -10.95 3.69 -10.02
CA THR A 149 -9.71 4.41 -10.33
C THR A 149 -8.74 3.50 -11.06
N TYR A 150 -7.84 4.12 -11.80
CA TYR A 150 -6.84 3.48 -12.64
C TYR A 150 -5.48 4.04 -12.30
N ILE A 151 -4.47 3.18 -12.25
CA ILE A 151 -3.09 3.60 -12.02
C ILE A 151 -2.60 4.32 -13.28
N CYS A 152 -2.26 5.59 -13.16
CA CYS A 152 -1.81 6.43 -14.29
C CYS A 152 -0.31 6.72 -14.27
N ASP A 153 0.34 6.61 -13.13
CA ASP A 153 1.78 6.78 -12.96
C ASP A 153 2.32 5.87 -11.88
N VAL A 154 3.58 5.45 -12.05
CA VAL A 154 4.39 4.76 -11.04
C VAL A 154 5.78 5.37 -10.99
N THR A 155 6.37 5.42 -9.81
CA THR A 155 7.75 5.85 -9.58
C THR A 155 8.31 5.13 -8.35
N ALA A 156 9.57 5.41 -7.98
CA ALA A 156 10.16 4.91 -6.75
C ALA A 156 11.17 5.93 -6.19
N THR A 157 11.36 5.90 -4.87
CA THR A 157 12.32 6.74 -4.15
C THR A 157 13.29 5.88 -3.36
N VAL A 158 14.54 6.31 -3.29
CA VAL A 158 15.62 5.65 -2.52
C VAL A 158 16.01 6.46 -1.28
N SER A 159 15.26 7.50 -0.99
CA SER A 159 15.39 8.36 0.20
C SER A 159 14.05 9.02 0.52
N TYR A 160 13.94 9.64 1.69
CA TYR A 160 12.75 10.37 2.12
C TYR A 160 12.67 11.83 1.64
N GLU A 161 13.75 12.35 0.99
CA GLU A 161 13.88 13.76 0.65
C GLU A 161 12.77 14.32 -0.25
N THR A 162 12.27 13.49 -1.16
CA THR A 162 11.23 13.90 -2.14
C THR A 162 9.82 13.43 -1.76
N ASP A 163 9.64 12.78 -0.62
CA ASP A 163 8.35 12.22 -0.21
C ASP A 163 7.25 13.29 -0.15
N SER A 164 7.54 14.44 0.45
CA SER A 164 6.58 15.55 0.54
C SER A 164 6.09 16.01 -0.84
N ASP A 165 6.98 16.11 -1.82
CA ASP A 165 6.63 16.51 -3.18
C ASP A 165 5.78 15.46 -3.89
N HIS A 166 6.08 14.16 -3.68
CA HIS A 166 5.27 13.08 -4.22
C HIS A 166 3.85 13.10 -3.64
N TYR A 167 3.70 13.23 -2.32
CA TYR A 167 2.38 13.37 -1.70
C TYR A 167 1.61 14.58 -2.23
N LYS A 168 2.24 15.76 -2.34
CA LYS A 168 1.62 16.98 -2.85
C LYS A 168 1.20 16.85 -4.32
N LYS A 169 1.88 16.04 -5.12
CA LYS A 169 1.53 15.71 -6.51
C LYS A 169 0.44 14.63 -6.63
N GLY A 170 -0.09 14.15 -5.51
CA GLY A 170 -1.18 13.16 -5.47
C GLY A 170 -0.75 11.71 -5.50
N PHE A 171 0.54 11.41 -5.39
CA PHE A 171 1.03 10.03 -5.29
C PHE A 171 0.67 9.40 -3.95
N ILE A 172 0.53 8.08 -3.99
CA ILE A 172 0.36 7.19 -2.84
C ILE A 172 1.63 6.35 -2.74
N ARG A 173 2.24 6.28 -1.55
CA ARG A 173 3.37 5.40 -1.29
C ARG A 173 2.87 4.00 -0.97
N LEU A 174 3.46 2.97 -1.56
CA LEU A 174 3.38 1.63 -1.01
C LEU A 174 4.27 1.60 0.24
N ASP A 175 3.64 1.57 1.41
CA ASP A 175 4.32 1.69 2.72
C ASP A 175 4.98 0.37 3.12
N GLU A 176 5.77 -0.21 2.22
CA GLU A 176 6.64 -1.36 2.47
C GLU A 176 7.97 -1.13 1.76
N ASP A 177 9.05 -1.47 2.44
CA ASP A 177 10.41 -1.33 1.92
C ASP A 177 10.74 -2.47 0.96
N THR A 178 11.08 -2.14 -0.30
CA THR A 178 11.47 -3.14 -1.30
C THR A 178 12.76 -3.88 -0.96
N ASN A 179 13.55 -3.35 0.01
CA ASN A 179 14.76 -3.98 0.55
C ASN A 179 14.52 -4.74 1.86
N ARG A 180 13.28 -5.10 2.16
CA ARG A 180 12.93 -5.75 3.44
C ARG A 180 13.84 -6.94 3.74
N GLY A 181 14.51 -6.86 4.90
CA GLY A 181 15.42 -7.90 5.38
C GLY A 181 16.79 -7.98 4.68
N ALA A 182 17.06 -7.12 3.71
CA ALA A 182 18.33 -7.07 2.97
C ALA A 182 19.33 -6.05 3.53
N GLY A 183 18.85 -5.11 4.34
CA GLY A 183 19.61 -3.88 4.65
C GLY A 183 19.63 -2.92 3.46
N GLY A 184 20.57 -1.98 3.43
CA GLY A 184 20.62 -0.94 2.40
C GLY A 184 19.70 0.24 2.71
N TYR A 185 19.27 0.96 1.67
CA TYR A 185 18.36 2.08 1.84
C TYR A 185 16.92 1.62 1.91
N PHE A 186 16.06 2.41 2.58
CA PHE A 186 14.61 2.26 2.45
C PHE A 186 14.19 2.72 1.06
N VAL A 187 13.64 1.81 0.26
CA VAL A 187 13.20 2.07 -1.10
C VAL A 187 11.70 1.82 -1.20
N PHE A 188 10.97 2.82 -1.66
CA PHE A 188 9.53 2.75 -1.76
C PHE A 188 9.04 2.93 -3.20
N ILE A 189 8.09 2.11 -3.60
CA ILE A 189 7.32 2.30 -4.83
C ILE A 189 6.16 3.25 -4.54
N TRP A 190 5.87 4.14 -5.49
CA TRP A 190 4.77 5.08 -5.47
C TRP A 190 3.90 4.92 -6.69
N TYR A 191 2.63 5.17 -6.53
CA TYR A 191 1.69 5.21 -7.65
C TYR A 191 0.74 6.39 -7.53
N ARG A 192 0.16 6.76 -8.65
CA ARG A 192 -0.88 7.78 -8.73
C ARG A 192 -2.05 7.24 -9.53
N GLN A 193 -3.26 7.60 -9.15
CA GLN A 193 -4.47 7.07 -9.75
C GLN A 193 -5.45 8.17 -10.13
N THR A 194 -6.23 7.92 -11.18
CA THR A 194 -7.21 8.80 -11.76
C THR A 194 -8.50 8.04 -12.07
N PRO A 195 -9.69 8.67 -12.07
CA PRO A 195 -10.89 8.04 -12.59
C PRO A 195 -10.93 7.94 -14.14
N ASP A 196 -9.99 8.55 -14.84
CA ASP A 196 -9.90 8.51 -16.31
C ASP A 196 -9.13 7.28 -16.78
N SER A 197 -9.85 6.29 -17.35
CA SER A 197 -9.27 5.05 -17.86
C SER A 197 -8.32 5.25 -19.05
N GLN A 198 -8.46 6.34 -19.81
CA GLN A 198 -7.60 6.62 -20.96
C GLN A 198 -6.17 6.98 -20.55
N ARG A 199 -5.97 7.35 -19.30
CA ARG A 199 -4.66 7.70 -18.73
C ARG A 199 -4.00 6.55 -17.98
N ALA A 200 -4.68 5.40 -17.89
CA ALA A 200 -4.19 4.23 -17.18
C ALA A 200 -2.89 3.68 -17.78
N LEU A 201 -2.08 3.07 -16.94
CA LEU A 201 -1.05 2.15 -17.37
C LEU A 201 -1.71 0.89 -17.93
N SER A 202 -1.11 0.34 -19.00
CA SER A 202 -1.55 -0.93 -19.58
C SER A 202 -0.87 -2.13 -18.94
N GLU A 203 0.37 -1.97 -18.43
CA GLU A 203 1.14 -3.10 -17.93
C GLU A 203 2.27 -2.64 -16.99
N LEU A 204 2.64 -3.51 -16.06
CA LEU A 204 3.82 -3.40 -15.20
C LEU A 204 4.73 -4.62 -15.37
N ASN A 205 6.03 -4.41 -15.21
CA ASN A 205 7.02 -5.48 -15.23
C ASN A 205 8.22 -5.15 -14.31
N VAL A 206 9.11 -6.11 -14.11
CA VAL A 206 10.32 -5.98 -13.29
C VAL A 206 11.49 -6.61 -14.02
N SER A 207 12.65 -5.96 -14.02
CA SER A 207 13.93 -6.55 -14.41
C SER A 207 14.83 -6.76 -13.21
N THR A 208 15.53 -7.89 -13.14
CA THR A 208 16.45 -8.24 -12.05
C THR A 208 17.88 -8.43 -12.53
N ASN A 209 18.15 -8.18 -13.82
CA ASN A 209 19.47 -8.25 -14.45
C ASN A 209 19.49 -7.46 -15.77
N ASP A 210 20.70 -7.23 -16.31
CA ASP A 210 20.90 -6.42 -17.51
C ASP A 210 20.24 -7.00 -18.76
N ARG A 211 20.19 -8.33 -18.90
CA ARG A 211 19.53 -8.99 -20.03
C ARG A 211 18.03 -8.72 -20.03
N GLU A 212 17.40 -8.81 -18.87
CA GLU A 212 15.96 -8.49 -18.71
C GLU A 212 15.71 -7.00 -18.93
N TYR A 213 16.62 -6.14 -18.45
CA TYR A 213 16.57 -4.69 -18.67
C TYR A 213 16.51 -4.37 -20.17
N GLN A 214 17.46 -4.88 -20.95
CA GLN A 214 17.53 -4.69 -22.39
C GLN A 214 16.29 -5.28 -23.11
N SER A 215 15.81 -6.43 -22.66
CA SER A 215 14.61 -7.07 -23.23
C SER A 215 13.36 -6.22 -23.04
N LEU A 216 13.15 -5.65 -21.87
CA LEU A 216 11.99 -4.79 -21.60
C LEU A 216 12.08 -3.46 -22.36
N GLU A 217 13.28 -2.89 -22.51
CA GLU A 217 13.50 -1.71 -23.33
C GLU A 217 13.14 -1.97 -24.81
N GLN A 218 13.58 -3.09 -25.37
CA GLN A 218 13.20 -3.51 -26.73
C GLN A 218 11.69 -3.73 -26.90
N GLN A 219 11.02 -4.18 -25.83
CA GLN A 219 9.57 -4.37 -25.80
C GLN A 219 8.80 -3.05 -25.55
N LYS A 220 9.48 -1.90 -25.56
CA LYS A 220 8.87 -0.57 -25.38
C LYS A 220 8.29 -0.30 -23.98
N TYR A 221 8.76 -0.97 -22.95
CA TYR A 221 8.50 -0.54 -21.58
C TYR A 221 9.33 0.68 -21.23
N THR A 222 8.82 1.49 -20.32
CA THR A 222 9.52 2.64 -19.74
C THR A 222 10.03 2.26 -18.35
N PRO A 223 11.32 2.40 -18.05
CA PRO A 223 11.85 2.09 -16.73
C PRO A 223 11.55 3.18 -15.71
N VAL A 224 11.29 2.79 -14.48
CA VAL A 224 11.45 3.65 -13.31
C VAL A 224 12.94 3.74 -13.00
N CYS A 225 13.49 4.96 -12.88
CA CYS A 225 14.94 5.17 -12.80
C CYS A 225 15.58 4.61 -11.51
N ALA A 226 14.83 4.50 -10.42
CA ALA A 226 15.36 4.00 -9.15
C ALA A 226 15.71 2.52 -9.21
N ASN A 227 16.83 2.14 -8.61
CA ASN A 227 17.18 0.76 -8.33
C ASN A 227 16.43 0.32 -7.05
N LEU A 228 15.54 -0.64 -7.16
CA LEU A 228 14.76 -1.15 -6.02
C LEU A 228 15.62 -1.93 -5.00
N ASN A 229 16.88 -2.25 -5.35
CA ASN A 229 17.88 -2.88 -4.48
C ASN A 229 18.98 -1.90 -4.03
N GLU A 230 18.69 -0.60 -4.02
CA GLU A 230 19.71 0.42 -3.73
C GLU A 230 20.37 0.22 -2.36
N GLY A 231 21.71 0.24 -2.36
CA GLY A 231 22.53 0.12 -1.15
C GLY A 231 22.69 -1.30 -0.57
N THR A 232 22.11 -2.34 -1.20
CA THR A 232 22.16 -3.73 -0.66
C THR A 232 23.35 -4.54 -1.21
N GLY A 233 24.00 -4.11 -2.28
CA GLY A 233 25.00 -4.91 -3.01
C GLY A 233 24.43 -6.04 -3.86
N GLY A 234 23.11 -6.21 -3.90
CA GLY A 234 22.42 -7.20 -4.75
C GLY A 234 22.28 -6.75 -6.21
N ASN A 235 21.50 -7.49 -6.98
CA ASN A 235 21.27 -7.16 -8.38
C ASN A 235 20.57 -5.81 -8.54
N ARG A 236 20.84 -5.12 -9.64
CA ARG A 236 20.04 -3.97 -10.04
C ARG A 236 18.63 -4.45 -10.41
N VAL A 237 17.62 -3.91 -9.74
CA VAL A 237 16.20 -4.22 -9.94
C VAL A 237 15.45 -2.96 -10.31
N ASN A 238 14.74 -2.98 -11.43
CA ASN A 238 13.93 -1.85 -11.88
C ASN A 238 12.48 -2.25 -12.10
N LEU A 239 11.59 -1.34 -11.72
CA LEU A 239 10.18 -1.40 -12.10
C LEU A 239 10.01 -0.79 -13.49
N TRP A 240 9.10 -1.35 -14.29
CA TRP A 240 8.81 -0.93 -15.66
C TRP A 240 7.32 -0.81 -15.88
N TYR A 241 6.89 0.08 -16.77
CA TYR A 241 5.50 0.26 -17.12
C TYR A 241 5.29 0.54 -18.61
N LYS A 242 4.06 0.33 -19.10
CA LYS A 242 3.57 0.74 -20.41
C LYS A 242 2.35 1.62 -20.30
N LYS A 243 2.20 2.53 -21.28
CA LYS A 243 1.03 3.42 -21.48
C LYS A 243 0.44 3.31 -22.90
N ASP A 244 0.62 2.19 -23.56
CA ASP A 244 0.03 1.96 -24.88
C ASP A 244 -1.47 1.61 -24.80
N HIS A 245 -2.12 1.39 -25.93
CA HIS A 245 -3.58 1.19 -26.04
C HIS A 245 -4.17 0.30 -24.97
N VAL A 246 -4.91 0.93 -24.04
CA VAL A 246 -5.35 0.32 -22.79
C VAL A 246 -6.61 -0.50 -22.99
N LYS A 247 -6.46 -1.76 -23.41
CA LYS A 247 -7.55 -2.74 -23.39
C LYS A 247 -7.90 -3.16 -21.96
N HIS A 248 -6.89 -3.36 -21.13
CA HIS A 248 -6.98 -3.84 -19.77
C HIS A 248 -6.21 -2.89 -18.84
N PRO A 249 -6.83 -1.80 -18.37
CA PRO A 249 -6.16 -0.82 -17.55
C PRO A 249 -5.77 -1.37 -16.19
N VAL A 250 -4.59 -1.01 -15.70
CA VAL A 250 -4.13 -1.33 -14.35
C VAL A 250 -4.97 -0.56 -13.33
N THR A 251 -5.59 -1.26 -12.40
CA THR A 251 -6.47 -0.67 -11.39
C THR A 251 -5.91 -0.72 -9.98
N ALA A 252 -4.99 -1.64 -9.70
CA ALA A 252 -4.38 -1.80 -8.39
C ALA A 252 -2.95 -2.29 -8.50
N ILE A 253 -2.13 -1.93 -7.52
CA ILE A 253 -0.74 -2.38 -7.35
C ILE A 253 -0.48 -2.63 -5.86
N THR A 254 0.29 -3.67 -5.53
CA THR A 254 0.77 -3.92 -4.18
C THR A 254 2.07 -4.74 -4.18
N LEU A 255 2.66 -4.91 -3.01
CA LEU A 255 3.83 -5.76 -2.78
C LEU A 255 3.41 -7.00 -1.98
N LEU A 256 3.79 -8.17 -2.44
CA LEU A 256 3.55 -9.44 -1.75
C LEU A 256 4.85 -9.95 -1.16
N ILE A 257 4.82 -10.28 0.12
CA ILE A 257 5.97 -10.75 0.87
C ILE A 257 5.75 -12.22 1.28
N GLY A 258 6.74 -13.05 1.00
CA GLY A 258 6.75 -14.47 1.32
C GLY A 258 5.99 -15.36 0.33
N ALA A 259 6.52 -16.55 0.12
CA ALA A 259 6.03 -17.49 -0.89
C ALA A 259 4.56 -17.90 -0.69
N ALA A 260 4.09 -17.99 0.56
CA ALA A 260 2.71 -18.37 0.87
C ALA A 260 1.70 -17.32 0.39
N ASN A 261 1.97 -16.03 0.64
CA ASN A 261 1.14 -14.93 0.19
C ASN A 261 1.10 -14.85 -1.34
N ILE A 262 2.27 -14.98 -1.98
CA ILE A 262 2.39 -15.00 -3.45
C ILE A 262 1.54 -16.14 -4.03
N LYS A 263 1.61 -17.34 -3.44
CA LYS A 263 0.84 -18.51 -3.88
C LYS A 263 -0.68 -18.27 -3.79
N ALA A 264 -1.16 -17.69 -2.69
CA ALA A 264 -2.58 -17.40 -2.47
C ALA A 264 -3.15 -16.48 -3.56
N TYR A 265 -2.41 -15.41 -3.90
CA TYR A 265 -2.82 -14.50 -4.98
C TYR A 265 -2.85 -15.19 -6.35
N LYS A 266 -1.82 -15.97 -6.68
CA LYS A 266 -1.77 -16.73 -7.94
C LYS A 266 -2.92 -17.72 -8.09
N VAL A 267 -3.21 -18.50 -7.04
CA VAL A 267 -4.32 -19.48 -7.04
C VAL A 267 -5.68 -18.79 -7.25
N THR A 268 -5.84 -17.59 -6.74
CA THR A 268 -7.06 -16.77 -6.93
C THR A 268 -7.12 -16.14 -8.33
N GLY A 269 -6.08 -16.29 -9.15
CA GLY A 269 -6.01 -15.74 -10.50
C GLY A 269 -5.63 -14.27 -10.56
N VAL A 270 -4.92 -13.78 -9.55
CA VAL A 270 -4.32 -12.43 -9.56
C VAL A 270 -2.93 -12.51 -10.16
N PRO A 271 -2.60 -11.69 -11.17
CA PRO A 271 -1.26 -11.66 -11.74
C PRO A 271 -0.21 -11.20 -10.73
N VAL A 272 0.85 -11.99 -10.58
CA VAL A 272 2.02 -11.64 -9.79
C VAL A 272 3.23 -11.64 -10.70
N ILE A 273 4.04 -10.58 -10.69
CA ILE A 273 5.30 -10.56 -11.44
C ILE A 273 6.27 -11.51 -10.76
N GLU A 274 6.66 -12.60 -11.45
CA GLU A 274 7.51 -13.67 -10.90
C GLU A 274 8.99 -13.26 -10.85
N LYS A 275 9.26 -12.13 -10.19
CA LYS A 275 10.59 -11.56 -9.98
C LYS A 275 10.72 -11.12 -8.53
N ASN A 276 11.66 -11.73 -7.82
CA ASN A 276 11.96 -11.31 -6.46
C ASN A 276 12.72 -9.97 -6.47
N LEU A 277 12.17 -8.94 -5.85
CA LEU A 277 12.80 -7.63 -5.74
C LEU A 277 14.14 -7.70 -4.98
N ASN A 278 14.27 -8.67 -4.07
CA ASN A 278 15.49 -8.92 -3.29
C ASN A 278 16.45 -9.90 -3.97
N THR A 279 16.48 -9.95 -5.30
CA THR A 279 17.40 -10.83 -6.05
C THR A 279 18.85 -10.47 -5.76
N GLY A 280 19.62 -11.45 -5.26
CA GLY A 280 21.07 -11.33 -5.02
C GLY A 280 21.47 -10.62 -3.71
N ASN A 281 20.53 -10.24 -2.84
CA ASN A 281 20.85 -9.53 -1.59
C ASN A 281 20.48 -10.30 -0.30
N GLY A 282 19.79 -11.44 -0.41
CA GLY A 282 19.43 -12.28 0.74
C GLY A 282 18.24 -11.77 1.56
N GLY A 283 17.56 -10.72 1.14
CA GLY A 283 16.37 -10.20 1.79
C GLY A 283 15.13 -11.09 1.63
N SER A 284 14.00 -10.60 2.08
CA SER A 284 12.72 -11.30 2.00
C SER A 284 12.31 -11.56 0.55
N ILE A 285 11.62 -12.67 0.29
CA ILE A 285 10.98 -12.87 -1.03
C ILE A 285 9.86 -11.84 -1.15
N GLU A 286 9.99 -10.96 -2.14
CA GLU A 286 9.07 -9.85 -2.36
C GLU A 286 8.79 -9.65 -3.84
N ASN A 287 7.52 -9.62 -4.22
CA ASN A 287 7.09 -9.51 -5.60
C ASN A 287 6.07 -8.39 -5.79
N VAL A 288 6.16 -7.69 -6.91
CA VAL A 288 5.11 -6.76 -7.35
C VAL A 288 3.90 -7.54 -7.84
N CYS A 289 2.74 -7.16 -7.36
CA CYS A 289 1.45 -7.67 -7.78
C CYS A 289 0.59 -6.51 -8.29
N PHE A 290 -0.08 -6.69 -9.42
CA PHE A 290 -0.99 -5.70 -9.97
C PHE A 290 -2.24 -6.36 -10.53
N TYR A 291 -3.32 -5.60 -10.68
CA TYR A 291 -4.55 -6.09 -11.26
C TYR A 291 -4.97 -5.22 -12.43
N GLN A 292 -5.34 -5.88 -13.54
CA GLN A 292 -5.88 -5.25 -14.72
C GLN A 292 -7.38 -5.48 -14.78
N TRP A 293 -8.13 -4.42 -15.04
CA TRP A 293 -9.56 -4.55 -15.24
C TRP A 293 -9.84 -5.37 -16.51
N GLN A 294 -10.66 -6.38 -16.33
CA GLN A 294 -11.21 -7.19 -17.42
C GLN A 294 -12.62 -6.67 -17.69
N ALA A 295 -12.84 -6.08 -18.85
CA ALA A 295 -14.14 -5.53 -19.26
C ALA A 295 -15.16 -6.64 -19.50
#